data_69f1959f62f4adbbb7e2c72c21c5cd58
#
_entry.id   69f1959f62f4adbbb7e2c72c21c5cd58
#
_cell.length_a   1.000
_cell.length_b   1.000
_cell.length_c   1.000
_cell.angle_alpha   90.00
_cell.angle_beta   90.00
_cell.angle_gamma   90.00
#
_symmetry.space_group_name_H-M   'P 1'
#
loop_
_entity.id
_entity.type
_entity.pdbx_description
1 polymer ?
#
loop_
_entity_poly.entity_id
_entity_poly.type
_entity_poly.pdbx_seq_one_letter_code
_entity_poly.pdbx_strand_id
1 'polypeptide(L)'
;MQEALGEDNCTVISPLEAIDKAKGFLEHQLVLIDEIKLDGDYKKKVSTLNVMKPLMTNEFHRMRPLFHNWKDIYSTCSFMLFTNHKDALAVDVNEARYTMIDVDKTREEMGGDEFFDFFWTPEGKLIEGVAGAVKWFLLNRNISEKFNPKSVSLKTNFLEVMSKAGGHPLLNDIEPLFKERATPFFETVISIQEAFDYLKLHHKI
;
A
#
# COMPACT_ATOMS: atom_id res chain seq x y z
N MET A 1 -14.59 7.00 7.09
CA MET A 1 -15.00 6.51 5.75
C MET A 1 -16.18 5.54 5.83
N GLN A 2 -16.14 4.56 6.68
CA GLN A 2 -17.20 3.55 6.81
C GLN A 2 -18.57 4.18 7.11
N GLU A 3 -18.64 5.10 8.07
CA GLU A 3 -19.87 5.85 8.36
C GLU A 3 -20.35 6.75 7.21
N ALA A 4 -19.43 7.29 6.39
CA ALA A 4 -19.81 8.15 5.26
C ALA A 4 -20.29 7.36 4.05
N LEU A 5 -19.70 6.19 3.77
CA LEU A 5 -20.01 5.35 2.61
C LEU A 5 -21.08 4.28 2.91
N GLY A 6 -21.28 3.94 4.19
CA GLY A 6 -22.12 2.85 4.65
C GLY A 6 -21.31 1.57 4.89
N GLU A 7 -21.71 0.81 5.89
CA GLU A 7 -21.01 -0.44 6.29
C GLU A 7 -21.03 -1.50 5.17
N ASP A 8 -22.10 -1.58 4.39
CA ASP A 8 -22.21 -2.50 3.25
C ASP A 8 -21.25 -2.15 2.11
N ASN A 9 -20.81 -0.90 2.03
CA ASN A 9 -19.95 -0.43 0.94
C ASN A 9 -18.48 -0.33 1.34
N CYS A 10 -18.18 -0.32 2.62
CA CYS A 10 -16.83 -0.11 3.11
C CYS A 10 -16.52 -1.05 4.29
N THR A 11 -15.40 -1.75 4.21
CA THR A 11 -14.92 -2.60 5.30
C THR A 11 -13.48 -2.29 5.66
N VAL A 12 -13.09 -2.65 6.88
CA VAL A 12 -11.71 -2.53 7.38
C VAL A 12 -11.15 -3.92 7.58
N ILE A 13 -9.93 -4.14 7.13
CA ILE A 13 -9.17 -5.37 7.34
C ILE A 13 -7.93 -5.05 8.17
N SER A 14 -7.73 -5.79 9.22
CA SER A 14 -6.51 -5.79 10.01
C SER A 14 -6.35 -7.18 10.65
N PRO A 15 -5.19 -7.79 10.62
CA PRO A 15 -3.99 -7.40 9.87
C PRO A 15 -4.08 -7.75 8.37
N LEU A 16 -3.14 -7.23 7.59
CA LEU A 16 -3.06 -7.48 6.14
C LEU A 16 -3.01 -8.98 5.76
N GLU A 17 -2.48 -9.82 6.64
CA GLU A 17 -2.44 -11.28 6.45
C GLU A 17 -3.83 -11.94 6.42
N ALA A 18 -4.86 -11.26 6.89
CA ALA A 18 -6.24 -11.76 6.81
C ALA A 18 -6.78 -11.81 5.36
N ILE A 19 -6.14 -11.10 4.44
CA ILE A 19 -6.52 -11.06 3.02
C ILE A 19 -6.50 -12.45 2.37
N ASP A 20 -5.57 -13.30 2.78
CA ASP A 20 -5.45 -14.65 2.18
C ASP A 20 -6.52 -15.63 2.69
N LYS A 21 -7.08 -15.38 3.88
CA LYS A 21 -7.95 -16.33 4.58
C LYS A 21 -9.43 -16.21 4.25
N ALA A 22 -9.92 -15.00 3.99
CA ALA A 22 -11.33 -14.76 3.75
C ALA A 22 -11.51 -13.66 2.70
N LYS A 23 -12.16 -13.97 1.59
CA LYS A 23 -12.35 -13.04 0.47
C LYS A 23 -13.71 -12.31 0.50
N GLY A 24 -14.46 -12.41 1.60
CA GLY A 24 -15.76 -11.73 1.75
C GLY A 24 -15.69 -10.21 1.61
N PHE A 25 -14.54 -9.62 1.94
CA PHE A 25 -14.31 -8.19 1.78
C PHE A 25 -14.41 -7.71 0.32
N LEU A 26 -14.24 -8.59 -0.67
CA LEU A 26 -14.37 -8.26 -2.09
C LEU A 26 -15.81 -7.95 -2.52
N GLU A 27 -16.79 -8.19 -1.67
CA GLU A 27 -18.18 -7.80 -1.91
C GLU A 27 -18.42 -6.32 -1.58
N HIS A 28 -17.45 -5.61 -0.96
CA HIS A 28 -17.51 -4.18 -0.67
C HIS A 28 -16.87 -3.36 -1.78
N GLN A 29 -17.25 -2.10 -1.90
CA GLN A 29 -16.69 -1.18 -2.89
C GLN A 29 -15.32 -0.63 -2.45
N LEU A 30 -15.10 -0.47 -1.14
CA LEU A 30 -13.86 0.04 -0.58
C LEU A 30 -13.39 -0.83 0.58
N VAL A 31 -12.17 -1.28 0.50
CA VAL A 31 -11.48 -2.00 1.58
C VAL A 31 -10.36 -1.13 2.12
N LEU A 32 -10.47 -0.80 3.39
CA LEU A 32 -9.45 -0.09 4.15
C LEU A 32 -8.57 -1.12 4.83
N ILE A 33 -7.26 -1.01 4.65
CA ILE A 33 -6.27 -1.85 5.32
C ILE A 33 -5.46 -0.94 6.24
N ASP A 34 -5.71 -1.09 7.53
CA ASP A 34 -5.11 -0.25 8.54
C ASP A 34 -3.80 -0.84 9.07
N GLU A 35 -2.89 0.05 9.47
CA GLU A 35 -1.61 -0.28 10.10
C GLU A 35 -0.80 -1.36 9.37
N ILE A 36 -0.51 -1.15 8.09
CA ILE A 36 0.37 -2.09 7.38
C ILE A 36 1.77 -1.99 7.95
N LYS A 37 2.15 -3.01 8.69
CA LYS A 37 3.51 -3.27 9.12
C LYS A 37 3.81 -4.73 8.88
N LEU A 38 4.49 -5.01 7.78
CA LEU A 38 5.00 -6.35 7.54
C LEU A 38 6.39 -6.43 8.16
N ASP A 39 6.45 -6.96 9.41
CA ASP A 39 7.71 -7.11 10.12
C ASP A 39 8.71 -7.99 9.35
N GLY A 40 9.87 -7.44 9.12
CA GLY A 40 11.17 -8.08 8.92
C GLY A 40 11.48 -8.63 7.55
N ASP A 41 10.84 -9.66 7.08
CA ASP A 41 11.36 -10.41 5.91
C ASP A 41 10.86 -9.83 4.58
N TYR A 42 11.81 -9.38 3.74
CA TYR A 42 11.57 -8.97 2.36
C TYR A 42 10.71 -9.97 1.58
N LYS A 43 10.94 -11.28 1.76
CA LYS A 43 10.16 -12.34 1.12
C LYS A 43 8.69 -12.29 1.52
N LYS A 44 8.40 -12.01 2.79
CA LYS A 44 7.03 -11.86 3.30
C LYS A 44 6.35 -10.64 2.67
N LYS A 45 7.05 -9.50 2.60
CA LYS A 45 6.56 -8.27 1.93
C LYS A 45 6.21 -8.53 0.46
N VAL A 46 7.10 -9.19 -0.28
CA VAL A 46 6.87 -9.56 -1.68
C VAL A 46 5.70 -10.55 -1.82
N SER A 47 5.65 -11.57 -0.97
CA SER A 47 4.56 -12.55 -0.98
C SER A 47 3.20 -11.91 -0.79
N THR A 48 3.08 -10.99 0.17
CA THR A 48 1.83 -10.26 0.44
C THR A 48 1.39 -9.41 -0.75
N LEU A 49 2.32 -8.68 -1.37
CA LEU A 49 2.02 -7.92 -2.59
C LEU A 49 1.56 -8.82 -3.74
N ASN A 50 2.16 -10.00 -3.89
CA ASN A 50 1.77 -10.95 -4.93
C ASN A 50 0.36 -11.50 -4.72
N VAL A 51 -0.10 -11.65 -3.47
CA VAL A 51 -1.49 -11.99 -3.16
C VAL A 51 -2.44 -10.83 -3.48
N MET A 52 -2.03 -9.59 -3.23
CA MET A 52 -2.86 -8.41 -3.49
C MET A 52 -3.01 -8.08 -4.97
N LYS A 53 -1.97 -8.30 -5.78
CA LYS A 53 -1.98 -7.97 -7.22
C LYS A 53 -3.20 -8.51 -7.96
N PRO A 54 -3.53 -9.81 -7.92
CA PRO A 54 -4.71 -10.35 -8.57
C PRO A 54 -6.02 -9.80 -8.00
N LEU A 55 -6.07 -9.46 -6.69
CA LEU A 55 -7.27 -8.88 -6.08
C LEU A 55 -7.61 -7.49 -6.64
N MET A 56 -6.59 -6.73 -7.06
CA MET A 56 -6.76 -5.40 -7.64
C MET A 56 -6.96 -5.41 -9.16
N THR A 57 -6.56 -6.49 -9.85
CA THR A 57 -6.52 -6.51 -11.31
C THR A 57 -7.57 -7.40 -11.95
N ASN A 58 -8.03 -8.43 -11.25
CA ASN A 58 -9.01 -9.37 -11.80
C ASN A 58 -10.43 -8.88 -11.52
N GLU A 59 -11.27 -8.92 -12.53
CA GLU A 59 -12.68 -8.58 -12.40
C GLU A 59 -13.48 -9.65 -11.68
N PHE A 60 -13.05 -10.91 -11.77
CA PHE A 60 -13.72 -12.05 -11.15
C PHE A 60 -12.81 -12.75 -10.16
N HIS A 61 -13.37 -13.08 -9.01
CA HIS A 61 -12.69 -13.83 -7.96
C HIS A 61 -13.52 -15.00 -7.53
N ARG A 62 -12.87 -16.16 -7.39
CA ARG A 62 -13.49 -17.34 -6.85
C ARG A 62 -13.34 -17.38 -5.35
N MET A 63 -14.46 -17.46 -4.64
CA MET A 63 -14.50 -17.56 -3.19
C MET A 63 -15.42 -18.67 -2.71
N ARG A 64 -15.15 -19.16 -1.53
CA ARG A 64 -15.99 -20.13 -0.85
C ARG A 64 -16.36 -19.61 0.53
N PRO A 65 -17.59 -19.07 0.72
CA PRO A 65 -18.06 -18.74 2.07
C PRO A 65 -18.13 -19.99 2.95
N LEU A 66 -18.04 -19.79 4.25
CA LEU A 66 -18.10 -20.89 5.21
C LEU A 66 -19.41 -21.67 5.02
N PHE A 67 -19.32 -23.01 4.93
CA PHE A 67 -20.45 -23.91 4.72
C PHE A 67 -21.22 -23.77 3.39
N HIS A 68 -20.69 -23.02 2.43
CA HIS A 68 -21.32 -22.84 1.10
C HIS A 68 -20.46 -23.40 -0.02
N ASN A 69 -21.06 -23.54 -1.20
CA ASN A 69 -20.35 -23.91 -2.42
C ASN A 69 -19.47 -22.76 -2.93
N TRP A 70 -18.53 -23.06 -3.80
CA TRP A 70 -17.75 -22.08 -4.51
C TRP A 70 -18.67 -21.14 -5.31
N LYS A 71 -18.44 -19.85 -5.22
CA LYS A 71 -19.07 -18.84 -6.06
C LYS A 71 -18.02 -17.95 -6.70
N ASP A 72 -18.31 -17.51 -7.93
CA ASP A 72 -17.53 -16.47 -8.59
C ASP A 72 -18.21 -15.14 -8.30
N ILE A 73 -17.45 -14.15 -7.85
CA ILE A 73 -17.91 -12.80 -7.56
C ILE A 73 -17.25 -11.83 -8.52
N TYR A 74 -18.04 -10.89 -9.03
CA TYR A 74 -17.54 -9.73 -9.74
C TYR A 74 -17.10 -8.69 -8.72
N SER A 75 -15.81 -8.33 -8.74
CA SER A 75 -15.25 -7.38 -7.77
C SER A 75 -15.13 -5.99 -8.38
N THR A 76 -15.76 -5.03 -7.72
CA THR A 76 -15.54 -3.59 -7.96
C THR A 76 -14.73 -2.96 -6.85
N CYS A 77 -14.06 -3.79 -6.06
CA CYS A 77 -13.39 -3.39 -4.85
C CYS A 77 -12.16 -2.52 -5.14
N SER A 78 -12.07 -1.40 -4.45
CA SER A 78 -10.88 -0.55 -4.37
C SER A 78 -10.22 -0.72 -3.02
N PHE A 79 -8.88 -0.66 -2.99
CA PHE A 79 -8.11 -0.80 -1.76
C PHE A 79 -7.47 0.53 -1.36
N MET A 80 -7.52 0.84 -0.07
CA MET A 80 -6.85 1.98 0.53
C MET A 80 -6.02 1.47 1.71
N LEU A 81 -4.71 1.66 1.63
CA LEU A 81 -3.74 1.10 2.55
C LEU A 81 -3.12 2.24 3.37
N PHE A 82 -3.08 2.06 4.68
CA PHE A 82 -2.50 3.05 5.60
C PHE A 82 -1.28 2.46 6.30
N THR A 83 -0.23 3.25 6.39
CA THR A 83 0.98 2.87 7.12
C THR A 83 1.77 4.09 7.57
N ASN A 84 2.42 3.99 8.72
CA ASN A 84 3.40 4.95 9.21
C ASN A 84 4.84 4.55 8.84
N HIS A 85 5.02 3.45 8.09
CA HIS A 85 6.32 2.88 7.79
C HIS A 85 6.66 3.00 6.31
N LYS A 86 7.75 3.67 5.99
CA LYS A 86 8.25 3.82 4.61
C LYS A 86 8.69 2.50 3.98
N ASP A 87 9.01 1.51 4.79
CA ASP A 87 9.40 0.17 4.37
C ASP A 87 8.29 -0.88 4.50
N ALA A 88 7.05 -0.46 4.70
CA ALA A 88 5.91 -1.37 4.92
C ALA A 88 5.70 -2.38 3.78
N LEU A 89 5.94 -1.97 2.55
CA LEU A 89 5.72 -2.76 1.34
C LEU A 89 6.99 -2.81 0.48
N ALA A 90 7.27 -3.96 -0.14
CA ALA A 90 8.36 -4.12 -1.10
C ALA A 90 7.85 -3.77 -2.52
N VAL A 91 7.51 -2.50 -2.75
CA VAL A 91 7.02 -2.02 -4.04
C VAL A 91 8.17 -1.73 -5.00
N ASP A 92 7.97 -2.02 -6.29
CA ASP A 92 8.90 -1.63 -7.35
C ASP A 92 8.61 -0.20 -7.81
N VAL A 93 9.65 0.55 -8.20
CA VAL A 93 9.52 1.92 -8.73
C VAL A 93 8.68 1.99 -10.01
N ASN A 94 8.54 0.87 -10.73
CA ASN A 94 7.72 0.74 -11.92
C ASN A 94 6.34 0.15 -11.64
N GLU A 95 5.98 -0.05 -10.35
CA GLU A 95 4.68 -0.58 -10.00
C GLU A 95 3.57 0.41 -10.37
N ALA A 96 2.66 -0.05 -11.22
CA ALA A 96 1.64 0.80 -11.84
C ALA A 96 0.26 0.71 -11.15
N ARG A 97 0.10 -0.15 -10.14
CA ARG A 97 -1.19 -0.41 -9.48
C ARG A 97 -1.40 0.45 -8.25
N TYR A 98 -0.31 0.98 -7.68
CA TYR A 98 -0.36 1.74 -6.44
C TYR A 98 -0.10 3.22 -6.69
N THR A 99 -0.99 4.07 -6.21
CA THR A 99 -0.73 5.50 -6.03
C THR A 99 -0.29 5.71 -4.59
N MET A 100 0.97 6.08 -4.39
CA MET A 100 1.52 6.35 -3.07
C MET A 100 1.37 7.82 -2.73
N ILE A 101 0.75 8.10 -1.58
CA ILE A 101 0.53 9.46 -1.08
C ILE A 101 1.24 9.58 0.25
N ASP A 102 2.13 10.56 0.38
CA ASP A 102 2.75 10.93 1.64
C ASP A 102 1.96 12.07 2.27
N VAL A 103 1.65 11.93 3.56
CA VAL A 103 1.12 13.02 4.39
C VAL A 103 2.28 13.48 5.25
N ASP A 104 3.03 14.44 4.73
CA ASP A 104 4.27 14.95 5.31
C ASP A 104 4.07 16.02 6.39
N LYS A 105 2.81 16.28 6.76
CA LYS A 105 2.46 17.27 7.78
C LYS A 105 2.35 16.63 9.16
N THR A 106 2.96 17.27 10.12
CA THR A 106 2.80 16.93 11.53
C THR A 106 1.40 17.32 12.04
N ARG A 107 1.02 16.79 13.22
CA ARG A 107 -0.23 17.15 13.89
C ARG A 107 -0.36 18.67 14.10
N GLU A 108 0.74 19.29 14.52
CA GLU A 108 0.82 20.73 14.77
C GLU A 108 0.64 21.55 13.48
N GLU A 109 1.26 21.13 12.38
CA GLU A 109 1.12 21.78 11.07
C GLU A 109 -0.28 21.63 10.46
N MET A 110 -1.04 20.62 10.90
CA MET A 110 -2.44 20.44 10.52
C MET A 110 -3.42 21.26 11.38
N GLY A 111 -2.94 21.97 12.39
CA GLY A 111 -3.79 22.77 13.29
C GLY A 111 -3.93 22.20 14.70
N GLY A 112 -3.12 21.19 15.03
CA GLY A 112 -3.09 20.62 16.37
C GLY A 112 -4.41 19.98 16.79
N ASP A 113 -4.71 20.05 18.08
CA ASP A 113 -5.90 19.44 18.67
C ASP A 113 -7.19 20.06 18.13
N GLU A 114 -7.21 21.38 17.86
CA GLU A 114 -8.39 22.08 17.31
C GLU A 114 -8.87 21.49 15.99
N PHE A 115 -7.94 21.08 15.12
CA PHE A 115 -8.29 20.42 13.86
C PHE A 115 -8.93 19.04 14.09
N PHE A 116 -8.40 18.27 15.04
CA PHE A 116 -8.92 16.92 15.31
C PHE A 116 -10.23 16.96 16.11
N ASP A 117 -10.36 17.92 17.04
CA ASP A 117 -11.58 18.14 17.81
C ASP A 117 -12.77 18.56 16.93
N PHE A 118 -12.51 19.06 15.72
CA PHE A 118 -13.56 19.32 14.73
C PHE A 118 -14.21 18.03 14.22
N PHE A 119 -13.48 16.93 14.22
CA PHE A 119 -13.96 15.63 13.68
C PHE A 119 -14.36 14.65 14.78
N TRP A 120 -13.71 14.71 15.95
CA TRP A 120 -13.80 13.68 16.97
C TRP A 120 -14.18 14.26 18.34
N THR A 121 -15.05 13.55 19.05
CA THR A 121 -15.31 13.85 20.46
C THR A 121 -14.11 13.42 21.32
N PRO A 122 -14.00 13.91 22.58
CA PRO A 122 -12.96 13.48 23.52
C PRO A 122 -12.93 11.96 23.75
N GLU A 123 -14.06 11.28 23.58
CA GLU A 123 -14.19 9.82 23.70
C GLU A 123 -13.80 9.08 22.42
N GLY A 124 -13.29 9.79 21.40
CA GLY A 124 -12.85 9.21 20.12
C GLY A 124 -13.99 8.80 19.19
N LYS A 125 -15.19 9.35 19.36
CA LYS A 125 -16.32 9.14 18.44
C LYS A 125 -16.38 10.23 17.40
N LEU A 126 -16.77 9.88 16.19
CA LEU A 126 -17.00 10.85 15.13
C LEU A 126 -18.14 11.80 15.54
N ILE A 127 -17.93 13.12 15.37
CA ILE A 127 -18.97 14.13 15.67
C ILE A 127 -20.13 13.96 14.69
N GLU A 128 -21.36 14.10 15.21
CA GLU A 128 -22.58 14.03 14.41
C GLU A 128 -22.52 15.01 13.23
N GLY A 129 -22.91 14.55 12.05
CA GLY A 129 -22.89 15.32 10.81
C GLY A 129 -21.60 15.28 10.02
N VAL A 130 -20.44 14.94 10.60
CA VAL A 130 -19.15 14.87 9.89
C VAL A 130 -19.20 13.82 8.77
N ALA A 131 -19.71 12.62 9.05
CA ALA A 131 -19.87 11.60 8.02
C ALA A 131 -20.75 12.07 6.86
N GLY A 132 -21.84 12.78 7.18
CA GLY A 132 -22.74 13.38 6.20
C GLY A 132 -22.05 14.44 5.34
N ALA A 133 -21.23 15.31 5.95
CA ALA A 133 -20.46 16.32 5.25
C ALA A 133 -19.43 15.71 4.29
N VAL A 134 -18.71 14.66 4.73
CA VAL A 134 -17.78 13.91 3.87
C VAL A 134 -18.52 13.26 2.70
N LYS A 135 -19.66 12.61 2.96
CA LYS A 135 -20.50 12.02 1.91
C LYS A 135 -20.97 13.05 0.91
N TRP A 136 -21.47 14.18 1.40
CA TRP A 136 -21.91 15.29 0.56
C TRP A 136 -20.79 15.81 -0.33
N PHE A 137 -19.60 16.04 0.24
CA PHE A 137 -18.42 16.47 -0.50
C PHE A 137 -18.04 15.48 -1.62
N LEU A 138 -18.02 14.18 -1.32
CA LEU A 138 -17.68 13.15 -2.30
C LEU A 138 -18.71 13.10 -3.44
N LEU A 139 -20.01 13.21 -3.13
CA LEU A 139 -21.09 13.19 -4.12
C LEU A 139 -21.13 14.43 -5.01
N ASN A 140 -20.71 15.59 -4.48
CA ASN A 140 -20.74 16.87 -5.20
C ASN A 140 -19.38 17.27 -5.79
N ARG A 141 -18.35 16.46 -5.60
CA ARG A 141 -17.03 16.73 -6.16
C ARG A 141 -17.05 16.58 -7.68
N ASN A 142 -16.63 17.60 -8.39
CA ASN A 142 -16.42 17.51 -9.82
C ASN A 142 -15.23 16.59 -10.12
N ILE A 143 -15.49 15.51 -10.86
CA ILE A 143 -14.45 14.64 -11.39
C ILE A 143 -14.01 15.24 -12.73
N SER A 144 -12.71 15.39 -12.91
CA SER A 144 -12.14 15.90 -14.17
C SER A 144 -12.59 15.03 -15.34
N GLU A 145 -12.98 15.64 -16.45
CA GLU A 145 -13.29 14.93 -17.70
C GLU A 145 -12.09 14.13 -18.25
N LYS A 146 -10.89 14.51 -17.84
CA LYS A 146 -9.64 13.79 -18.17
C LYS A 146 -9.38 12.58 -17.27
N PHE A 147 -10.20 12.38 -16.23
CA PHE A 147 -10.02 11.24 -15.33
C PHE A 147 -10.32 9.93 -16.07
N ASN A 148 -9.34 9.05 -16.09
CA ASN A 148 -9.49 7.71 -16.63
C ASN A 148 -9.22 6.68 -15.51
N PRO A 149 -10.24 5.96 -15.02
CA PRO A 149 -10.08 4.97 -13.95
C PRO A 149 -9.20 3.77 -14.36
N LYS A 150 -8.99 3.57 -15.66
CA LYS A 150 -8.10 2.51 -16.19
C LYS A 150 -6.70 3.02 -16.52
N SER A 151 -6.37 4.26 -16.20
CA SER A 151 -5.02 4.78 -16.40
C SER A 151 -4.05 4.15 -15.41
N VAL A 152 -2.78 4.11 -15.81
CA VAL A 152 -1.68 3.77 -14.91
C VAL A 152 -1.65 4.75 -13.74
N SER A 153 -1.39 4.26 -12.55
CA SER A 153 -1.31 5.09 -11.36
C SER A 153 -0.24 6.18 -11.49
N LEU A 154 -0.47 7.30 -10.81
CA LEU A 154 0.50 8.39 -10.82
C LEU A 154 1.78 7.96 -10.10
N LYS A 155 2.92 8.16 -10.75
CA LYS A 155 4.21 8.03 -10.09
C LYS A 155 4.42 9.24 -9.19
N THR A 156 4.56 8.99 -7.90
CA THR A 156 4.83 10.01 -6.90
C THR A 156 6.27 9.88 -6.40
N ASN A 157 6.86 10.96 -5.92
CA ASN A 157 8.19 10.90 -5.31
C ASN A 157 8.23 9.92 -4.13
N PHE A 158 7.10 9.77 -3.42
CA PHE A 158 7.00 8.84 -2.31
C PHE A 158 7.07 7.37 -2.73
N LEU A 159 6.61 7.02 -3.93
CA LEU A 159 6.81 5.68 -4.50
C LEU A 159 8.31 5.32 -4.58
N GLU A 160 9.16 6.27 -5.00
CA GLU A 160 10.61 6.04 -5.04
C GLU A 160 11.19 5.85 -3.63
N VAL A 161 10.73 6.64 -2.66
CA VAL A 161 11.16 6.51 -1.26
C VAL A 161 10.78 5.14 -0.70
N MET A 162 9.54 4.70 -0.90
CA MET A 162 9.09 3.39 -0.45
C MET A 162 9.78 2.24 -1.18
N SER A 163 10.03 2.37 -2.48
CA SER A 163 10.75 1.35 -3.27
C SER A 163 12.16 1.13 -2.74
N LYS A 164 12.86 2.20 -2.39
CA LYS A 164 14.20 2.10 -1.77
C LYS A 164 14.15 1.52 -0.36
N ALA A 165 13.24 2.01 0.48
CA ALA A 165 13.14 1.58 1.87
C ALA A 165 12.66 0.13 2.00
N GLY A 166 11.68 -0.29 1.18
CA GLY A 166 11.10 -1.63 1.16
C GLY A 166 11.82 -2.62 0.25
N GLY A 167 12.87 -2.18 -0.48
CA GLY A 167 13.65 -3.00 -1.39
C GLY A 167 14.44 -4.10 -0.69
N HIS A 168 15.03 -4.98 -1.50
CA HIS A 168 15.90 -6.02 -0.96
C HIS A 168 17.11 -5.37 -0.26
N PRO A 169 17.41 -5.70 1.00
CA PRO A 169 18.51 -5.07 1.76
C PRO A 169 19.84 -5.06 1.01
N LEU A 170 20.14 -6.14 0.30
CA LEU A 170 21.34 -6.27 -0.50
C LEU A 170 21.48 -5.19 -1.59
N LEU A 171 20.36 -4.70 -2.15
CA LEU A 171 20.40 -3.65 -3.16
C LEU A 171 20.88 -2.32 -2.57
N ASN A 172 20.53 -2.04 -1.33
CA ASN A 172 20.98 -0.84 -0.64
C ASN A 172 22.50 -0.85 -0.42
N ASP A 173 23.10 -2.04 -0.26
CA ASP A 173 24.54 -2.21 -0.08
C ASP A 173 25.28 -2.18 -1.44
N ILE A 174 24.67 -2.74 -2.48
CA ILE A 174 25.30 -2.86 -3.80
C ILE A 174 25.22 -1.58 -4.63
N GLU A 175 24.09 -0.86 -4.58
CA GLU A 175 23.88 0.33 -5.41
C GLU A 175 24.96 1.42 -5.22
N PRO A 176 25.41 1.75 -3.99
CA PRO A 176 26.53 2.66 -3.79
C PRO A 176 27.83 2.17 -4.45
N LEU A 177 28.11 0.87 -4.38
CA LEU A 177 29.34 0.30 -4.96
C LEU A 177 29.41 0.48 -6.48
N PHE A 178 28.26 0.34 -7.17
CA PHE A 178 28.19 0.64 -8.60
C PHE A 178 28.34 2.13 -8.89
N LYS A 179 27.75 2.99 -8.08
CA LYS A 179 27.84 4.45 -8.25
C LYS A 179 29.24 4.97 -8.02
N GLU A 180 29.91 4.44 -7.02
CA GLU A 180 31.28 4.80 -6.64
C GLU A 180 32.34 4.10 -7.49
N ARG A 181 31.91 3.21 -8.39
CA ARG A 181 32.81 2.36 -9.19
C ARG A 181 33.83 1.63 -8.33
N ALA A 182 33.41 1.14 -7.17
CA ALA A 182 34.26 0.35 -6.28
C ALA A 182 34.60 -1.01 -6.91
N THR A 183 35.80 -1.51 -6.65
CA THR A 183 36.19 -2.87 -7.10
C THR A 183 35.28 -3.92 -6.44
N PRO A 184 34.72 -4.92 -7.17
CA PRO A 184 34.87 -5.19 -8.62
C PRO A 184 33.84 -4.48 -9.52
N PHE A 185 33.04 -3.54 -9.00
CA PHE A 185 31.87 -2.93 -9.65
C PHE A 185 32.22 -1.77 -10.61
N PHE A 186 33.49 -1.57 -10.95
CA PHE A 186 33.91 -0.52 -11.88
C PHE A 186 33.85 -0.96 -13.35
N GLU A 187 33.74 -2.25 -13.62
CA GLU A 187 33.68 -2.79 -14.98
C GLU A 187 32.24 -2.84 -15.52
N THR A 188 32.13 -2.79 -16.85
CA THR A 188 30.83 -2.89 -17.52
C THR A 188 30.22 -4.29 -17.42
N VAL A 189 31.06 -5.29 -17.23
CA VAL A 189 30.68 -6.70 -17.07
C VAL A 189 31.42 -7.25 -15.85
N ILE A 190 30.65 -7.75 -14.90
CA ILE A 190 31.14 -8.37 -13.66
C ILE A 190 30.69 -9.82 -13.64
N SER A 191 31.56 -10.74 -13.20
CA SER A 191 31.14 -12.10 -12.93
C SER A 191 30.28 -12.13 -11.64
N ILE A 192 29.22 -12.94 -11.67
CA ILE A 192 28.36 -13.13 -10.48
C ILE A 192 29.19 -13.65 -9.30
N GLN A 193 30.19 -14.50 -9.58
CA GLN A 193 31.06 -15.07 -8.55
C GLN A 193 31.91 -13.99 -7.88
N GLU A 194 32.55 -13.09 -8.64
CA GLU A 194 33.36 -12.00 -8.11
C GLU A 194 32.54 -11.04 -7.25
N ALA A 195 31.33 -10.68 -7.74
CA ALA A 195 30.40 -9.86 -6.97
C ALA A 195 29.99 -10.55 -5.66
N PHE A 196 29.69 -11.85 -5.70
CA PHE A 196 29.31 -12.63 -4.52
C PHE A 196 30.44 -12.75 -3.51
N ASP A 197 31.66 -13.03 -3.96
CA ASP A 197 32.83 -13.18 -3.11
C ASP A 197 33.19 -11.85 -2.41
N TYR A 198 33.05 -10.73 -3.14
CA TYR A 198 33.23 -9.40 -2.57
C TYR A 198 32.19 -9.11 -1.47
N LEU A 199 30.90 -9.36 -1.77
CA LEU A 199 29.82 -9.13 -0.81
C LEU A 199 29.94 -10.01 0.42
N LYS A 200 30.31 -11.28 0.25
CA LYS A 200 30.56 -12.21 1.35
C LYS A 200 31.69 -11.75 2.25
N LEU A 201 32.74 -11.16 1.68
CA LEU A 201 33.89 -10.69 2.43
C LEU A 201 33.60 -9.39 3.21
N HIS A 202 32.85 -8.47 2.62
CA HIS A 202 32.70 -7.11 3.13
C HIS A 202 31.35 -6.83 3.80
N HIS A 203 30.28 -7.56 3.46
CA HIS A 203 28.90 -7.30 3.92
C HIS A 203 28.30 -8.45 4.75
N LYS A 204 29.09 -9.48 5.11
CA LYS A 204 28.66 -10.61 5.96
C LYS A 204 27.37 -11.29 5.49
N ILE A 205 27.27 -11.54 4.17
CA ILE A 205 26.16 -12.28 3.59
C ILE A 205 26.38 -13.78 3.78
#